data_a129f77e3f077bab3a76f6efa09778e4
#
_entry.id   a129f77e3f077bab3a76f6efa09778e4
#
_cell.length_a   1.000
_cell.length_b   1.000
_cell.length_c   1.000
_cell.angle_alpha   90.00
_cell.angle_beta   90.00
_cell.angle_gamma   90.00
#
_symmetry.space_group_name_H-M   'P 1'
#
loop_
_entity.id
_entity.type
_entity.pdbx_description
1 polymer ?
#
loop_
_entity_poly.entity_id
_entity_poly.type
_entity_poly.pdbx_seq_one_letter_code
_entity_poly.pdbx_strand_id
1 'polypeptide(L)'
;MAIVKMNKFTLLAFESEKEGLLERLQGFSNAEFIDLQDERIQEDNEILKDLTKDVVDSDIAKWEEQLSKVKFALQFLQDYVPKQSALKALREGKVTLSLSELESKVKLSKWESIYDKVKSKDDELTKLENEKTKLQGIVQSLQPYANFDAPLGSLKELEETVYFLGSVANQYEEALNNDLTDCYIEVVSKSNQDTYFFAVCNKDNAENAAETLRGFGFTPFKTEEADTPLKLIHDYNERVSLIESDKFIIKEELAGYDDELKKLQLAYEYYNNLVGRKNVTTKFLKTDSVSLIQGWVPVKYNEKLTKIADEVLGEDYYLNFEDVKEDEIDDVPIALENNALNEAFEDVTSMYALPKYNEIDPTPIVTPFYLIFFGMMVADMGYGLLMLIGTLLALKLFQFDDGMKKMVKFFHYLSYPTIAFGAIYGAFFGDLFQDKIPRLLNTSTDVMSILGLSVAFGAIQIVFALLIKAYVLIKL
;
A
#
# COMPACT_ATOMS: atom_id res chain seq x y z
N MET A 1 -3.66 -17.89 -32.74
CA MET A 1 -2.64 -17.88 -31.66
C MET A 1 -3.15 -16.89 -30.65
N ALA A 2 -3.05 -17.20 -29.38
CA ALA A 2 -3.52 -16.31 -28.31
C ALA A 2 -2.59 -15.12 -28.07
N ILE A 3 -1.31 -15.22 -28.45
CA ILE A 3 -0.37 -14.11 -28.40
C ILE A 3 -0.74 -13.08 -29.45
N VAL A 4 -1.01 -11.86 -29.02
CA VAL A 4 -1.41 -10.75 -29.89
C VAL A 4 -0.21 -10.31 -30.73
N LYS A 5 -0.41 -10.16 -32.04
CA LYS A 5 0.63 -9.63 -32.91
C LYS A 5 0.87 -8.15 -32.61
N MET A 6 2.11 -7.78 -32.45
CA MET A 6 2.58 -6.42 -32.20
C MET A 6 3.28 -5.84 -33.41
N ASN A 7 3.18 -4.53 -33.57
CA ASN A 7 4.06 -3.74 -34.44
C ASN A 7 4.88 -2.77 -33.59
N LYS A 8 6.12 -2.56 -34.02
CA LYS A 8 6.91 -1.42 -33.55
C LYS A 8 6.46 -0.19 -34.32
N PHE A 9 6.06 0.86 -33.61
CA PHE A 9 5.76 2.13 -34.24
C PHE A 9 6.88 3.14 -34.00
N THR A 10 7.16 3.94 -35.02
CA THR A 10 8.04 5.11 -34.94
C THR A 10 7.25 6.33 -35.34
N LEU A 11 7.12 7.27 -34.40
CA LEU A 11 6.38 8.50 -34.57
C LEU A 11 7.32 9.71 -34.42
N LEU A 12 7.34 10.58 -35.41
CA LEU A 12 7.98 11.89 -35.35
C LEU A 12 6.88 12.95 -35.28
N ALA A 13 6.92 13.80 -34.29
CA ALA A 13 5.96 14.86 -34.08
C ALA A 13 6.66 16.15 -33.67
N PHE A 14 6.09 17.32 -34.01
CA PHE A 14 6.62 18.58 -33.52
C PHE A 14 6.51 18.68 -32.00
N GLU A 15 7.55 19.27 -31.38
CA GLU A 15 7.62 19.43 -29.92
C GLU A 15 6.41 20.22 -29.37
N SER A 16 5.89 21.19 -30.15
CA SER A 16 4.71 21.97 -29.78
C SER A 16 3.43 21.15 -29.61
N GLU A 17 3.31 20.02 -30.32
CA GLU A 17 2.11 19.17 -30.35
C GLU A 17 2.20 17.96 -29.40
N LYS A 18 3.39 17.74 -28.85
CA LYS A 18 3.70 16.56 -28.01
C LYS A 18 2.75 16.40 -26.84
N GLU A 19 2.40 17.48 -26.14
CA GLU A 19 1.53 17.38 -24.94
C GLU A 19 0.12 16.92 -25.31
N GLY A 20 -0.49 17.48 -26.34
CA GLY A 20 -1.80 17.06 -26.83
C GLY A 20 -1.81 15.62 -27.29
N LEU A 21 -0.73 15.19 -27.97
CA LEU A 21 -0.55 13.81 -28.42
C LEU A 21 -0.48 12.85 -27.21
N LEU A 22 0.34 13.14 -26.20
CA LEU A 22 0.48 12.29 -25.01
C LEU A 22 -0.82 12.19 -24.22
N GLU A 23 -1.61 13.25 -24.16
CA GLU A 23 -2.92 13.22 -23.51
C GLU A 23 -3.87 12.23 -24.21
N ARG A 24 -3.92 12.25 -25.55
CA ARG A 24 -4.72 11.31 -26.32
C ARG A 24 -4.20 9.89 -26.24
N LEU A 25 -2.87 9.70 -26.27
CA LEU A 25 -2.23 8.40 -26.12
C LEU A 25 -2.44 7.79 -24.73
N GLN A 26 -2.47 8.60 -23.68
CA GLN A 26 -2.81 8.14 -22.35
C GLN A 26 -4.23 7.56 -22.29
N GLY A 27 -5.20 8.21 -22.94
CA GLY A 27 -6.56 7.68 -23.09
C GLY A 27 -6.66 6.44 -23.99
N PHE A 28 -5.71 6.25 -24.90
CA PHE A 28 -5.64 5.08 -25.78
C PHE A 28 -5.24 3.80 -25.03
N SER A 29 -4.31 3.88 -24.07
CA SER A 29 -3.85 2.82 -23.15
C SER A 29 -3.46 1.46 -23.76
N ASN A 30 -3.18 1.39 -25.07
CA ASN A 30 -2.78 0.18 -25.80
C ASN A 30 -1.43 0.33 -26.52
N ALA A 31 -0.59 1.23 -26.07
CA ALA A 31 0.77 1.39 -26.56
C ALA A 31 1.76 1.32 -25.38
N GLU A 32 2.89 0.67 -25.60
CA GLU A 32 4.01 0.64 -24.66
C GLU A 32 5.19 1.36 -25.30
N PHE A 33 5.74 2.36 -24.59
CA PHE A 33 6.83 3.16 -25.13
C PHE A 33 8.18 2.54 -24.81
N ILE A 34 9.05 2.50 -25.81
CA ILE A 34 10.42 2.05 -25.72
C ILE A 34 11.26 3.17 -25.09
N ASP A 35 12.17 2.81 -24.19
CA ASP A 35 13.10 3.76 -23.61
C ASP A 35 14.29 3.97 -24.56
N LEU A 36 14.21 5.03 -25.37
CA LEU A 36 15.27 5.39 -26.32
C LEU A 36 16.54 5.93 -25.66
N GLN A 37 16.54 6.14 -24.34
CA GLN A 37 17.68 6.54 -23.58
C GLN A 37 18.49 5.35 -23.04
N ASP A 38 18.01 4.10 -23.21
CA ASP A 38 18.75 2.88 -22.87
C ASP A 38 20.02 2.80 -23.72
N GLU A 39 21.17 2.63 -23.04
CA GLU A 39 22.48 2.59 -23.70
C GLU A 39 22.56 1.50 -24.78
N ARG A 40 21.90 0.36 -24.61
CA ARG A 40 21.85 -0.75 -25.58
C ARG A 40 21.23 -0.31 -26.89
N ILE A 41 20.15 0.47 -26.84
CA ILE A 41 19.44 0.95 -28.04
C ILE A 41 20.25 2.04 -28.75
N GLN A 42 20.96 2.88 -27.96
CA GLN A 42 21.81 3.93 -28.53
C GLN A 42 23.12 3.40 -29.15
N GLU A 43 23.66 2.30 -28.63
CA GLU A 43 24.86 1.67 -29.19
C GLU A 43 24.60 1.09 -30.59
N ASP A 44 23.41 0.53 -30.82
CA ASP A 44 23.03 -0.08 -32.08
C ASP A 44 22.63 0.94 -33.17
N ASN A 45 22.48 2.24 -32.83
CA ASN A 45 21.96 3.24 -33.75
C ASN A 45 22.71 4.58 -33.63
N GLU A 46 23.72 4.80 -34.50
CA GLU A 46 24.54 6.02 -34.48
C GLU A 46 23.72 7.32 -34.61
N ILE A 47 22.60 7.29 -35.32
CA ILE A 47 21.72 8.46 -35.52
C ILE A 47 21.08 8.91 -34.20
N LEU A 48 20.80 7.99 -33.28
CA LEU A 48 20.18 8.30 -31.99
C LEU A 48 21.14 9.04 -31.05
N LYS A 49 22.47 8.90 -31.24
CA LYS A 49 23.51 9.56 -30.42
C LYS A 49 23.54 11.08 -30.63
N ASP A 50 23.13 11.56 -31.78
CA ASP A 50 23.09 12.99 -32.12
C ASP A 50 21.84 13.68 -31.59
N LEU A 51 20.85 12.91 -31.08
CA LEU A 51 19.62 13.46 -30.52
C LEU A 51 19.79 13.83 -29.04
N THR A 52 19.14 14.91 -28.65
CA THR A 52 19.16 15.35 -27.26
C THR A 52 18.11 14.60 -26.44
N LYS A 53 18.45 14.32 -25.20
CA LYS A 53 17.48 13.75 -24.23
C LYS A 53 16.40 14.76 -23.96
N ASP A 54 15.17 14.29 -23.89
CA ASP A 54 14.06 15.15 -23.43
C ASP A 54 14.21 15.34 -21.91
N VAL A 55 14.49 16.57 -21.51
CA VAL A 55 14.73 16.92 -20.10
C VAL A 55 13.40 17.18 -19.41
N VAL A 56 13.28 16.68 -18.19
CA VAL A 56 12.15 16.89 -17.31
C VAL A 56 11.89 18.39 -17.14
N ASP A 57 10.72 18.84 -17.53
CA ASP A 57 10.28 20.23 -17.46
C ASP A 57 10.03 20.69 -16.01
N SER A 58 10.20 21.98 -15.74
CA SER A 58 9.96 22.61 -14.41
C SER A 58 8.55 22.35 -13.84
N ASP A 59 7.60 21.99 -14.71
CA ASP A 59 6.22 21.74 -14.30
C ASP A 59 6.03 20.41 -13.57
N ILE A 60 6.89 19.42 -13.81
CA ILE A 60 6.86 18.17 -13.02
C ILE A 60 7.03 18.44 -11.52
N ALA A 61 8.00 19.25 -11.14
CA ALA A 61 8.24 19.56 -9.73
C ALA A 61 7.00 20.15 -9.04
N LYS A 62 6.22 20.98 -9.77
CA LYS A 62 4.95 21.52 -9.26
C LYS A 62 3.91 20.43 -9.08
N TRP A 63 3.76 19.52 -10.04
CA TRP A 63 2.78 18.45 -9.95
C TRP A 63 3.15 17.37 -8.91
N GLU A 64 4.43 17.08 -8.77
CA GLU A 64 4.94 16.21 -7.70
C GLU A 64 4.72 16.83 -6.32
N GLU A 65 4.88 18.15 -6.17
CA GLU A 65 4.55 18.85 -4.94
C GLU A 65 3.05 18.73 -4.62
N GLN A 66 2.16 18.96 -5.61
CA GLN A 66 0.72 18.81 -5.41
C GLN A 66 0.34 17.36 -5.10
N LEU A 67 0.91 16.41 -5.83
CA LEU A 67 0.73 14.97 -5.57
C LEU A 67 1.16 14.58 -4.15
N SER A 68 2.28 15.12 -3.68
CA SER A 68 2.77 14.91 -2.32
C SER A 68 1.81 15.46 -1.25
N LYS A 69 1.27 16.68 -1.46
CA LYS A 69 0.25 17.27 -0.57
C LYS A 69 -1.02 16.41 -0.51
N VAL A 70 -1.52 15.98 -1.65
CA VAL A 70 -2.71 15.14 -1.72
C VAL A 70 -2.45 13.78 -1.06
N LYS A 71 -1.31 13.18 -1.32
CA LYS A 71 -0.90 11.89 -0.73
C LYS A 71 -0.82 11.98 0.79
N PHE A 72 -0.23 13.05 1.34
CA PHE A 72 -0.21 13.30 2.77
C PHE A 72 -1.63 13.34 3.36
N ALA A 73 -2.52 14.18 2.77
CA ALA A 73 -3.88 14.34 3.27
C ALA A 73 -4.70 13.04 3.19
N LEU A 74 -4.52 12.25 2.12
CA LEU A 74 -5.14 10.93 1.97
C LEU A 74 -4.66 9.96 3.05
N GLN A 75 -3.36 9.84 3.26
CA GLN A 75 -2.79 8.93 4.26
C GLN A 75 -3.28 9.30 5.66
N PHE A 76 -3.27 10.59 5.99
CA PHE A 76 -3.74 11.08 7.27
C PHE A 76 -5.23 10.75 7.49
N LEU A 77 -6.11 11.07 6.54
CA LEU A 77 -7.55 10.82 6.68
C LEU A 77 -7.92 9.34 6.70
N GLN A 78 -7.16 8.47 6.02
CA GLN A 78 -7.42 7.03 6.02
C GLN A 78 -7.37 6.39 7.40
N ASP A 79 -6.67 7.01 8.37
CA ASP A 79 -6.58 6.52 9.75
C ASP A 79 -7.82 6.89 10.59
N TYR A 80 -8.57 7.91 10.17
CA TYR A 80 -9.72 8.45 10.93
C TYR A 80 -11.06 8.14 10.27
N VAL A 81 -11.15 8.22 8.95
CA VAL A 81 -12.40 7.98 8.23
C VAL A 81 -12.73 6.48 8.24
N PRO A 82 -13.93 6.08 8.69
CA PRO A 82 -14.33 4.68 8.72
C PRO A 82 -14.27 4.06 7.33
N LYS A 83 -13.59 2.93 7.19
CA LYS A 83 -13.54 2.20 5.92
C LYS A 83 -14.94 1.73 5.57
N GLN A 84 -15.35 1.98 4.33
CA GLN A 84 -16.59 1.40 3.81
C GLN A 84 -16.55 -0.13 3.95
N SER A 85 -17.68 -0.75 4.25
CA SER A 85 -17.74 -2.20 4.28
C SER A 85 -17.37 -2.75 2.90
N ALA A 86 -16.54 -3.79 2.87
CA ALA A 86 -16.08 -4.41 1.62
C ALA A 86 -17.24 -4.81 0.69
N LEU A 87 -18.36 -5.27 1.27
CA LEU A 87 -19.57 -5.62 0.52
C LEU A 87 -20.24 -4.40 -0.14
N LYS A 88 -20.23 -3.24 0.52
CA LYS A 88 -20.80 -2.01 -0.05
C LYS A 88 -19.91 -1.50 -1.18
N ALA A 89 -18.59 -1.48 -0.97
CA ALA A 89 -17.63 -1.09 -2.00
C ALA A 89 -17.71 -1.97 -3.26
N LEU A 90 -17.83 -3.29 -3.09
CA LEU A 90 -18.01 -4.23 -4.20
C LEU A 90 -19.36 -4.08 -4.92
N ARG A 91 -20.38 -3.61 -4.25
CA ARG A 91 -21.70 -3.37 -4.83
C ARG A 91 -21.76 -2.08 -5.65
N GLU A 92 -21.11 -1.03 -5.17
CA GLU A 92 -21.03 0.28 -5.83
C GLU A 92 -20.05 0.27 -7.00
N GLY A 93 -19.02 -0.58 -6.93
CA GLY A 93 -17.96 -0.67 -7.92
C GLY A 93 -16.99 0.52 -7.88
N LYS A 94 -15.98 0.48 -8.75
CA LYS A 94 -15.04 1.60 -8.94
C LYS A 94 -15.66 2.65 -9.87
N VAL A 95 -15.50 3.92 -9.52
CA VAL A 95 -15.93 5.03 -10.38
C VAL A 95 -15.04 5.08 -11.62
N THR A 96 -15.66 5.00 -12.80
CA THR A 96 -14.93 5.14 -14.08
C THR A 96 -15.19 6.54 -14.63
N LEU A 97 -14.11 7.28 -14.90
CA LEU A 97 -14.15 8.65 -15.43
C LEU A 97 -13.24 8.77 -16.63
N SER A 98 -13.63 9.60 -17.59
CA SER A 98 -12.69 10.08 -18.62
C SER A 98 -11.69 11.06 -18.02
N LEU A 99 -10.53 11.25 -18.67
CA LEU A 99 -9.51 12.20 -18.19
C LEU A 99 -10.06 13.63 -18.06
N SER A 100 -10.88 14.06 -19.03
CA SER A 100 -11.53 15.38 -19.01
C SER A 100 -12.56 15.55 -17.90
N GLU A 101 -13.33 14.49 -17.57
CA GLU A 101 -14.24 14.49 -16.44
C GLU A 101 -13.49 14.52 -15.11
N LEU A 102 -12.38 13.77 -15.00
CA LEU A 102 -11.51 13.76 -13.83
C LEU A 102 -10.95 15.17 -13.58
N GLU A 103 -10.38 15.79 -14.60
CA GLU A 103 -9.84 17.17 -14.51
C GLU A 103 -10.91 18.17 -14.05
N SER A 104 -12.09 18.12 -14.68
CA SER A 104 -13.20 19.00 -14.34
C SER A 104 -13.65 18.84 -12.89
N LYS A 105 -13.79 17.60 -12.41
CA LYS A 105 -14.15 17.29 -11.03
C LYS A 105 -13.10 17.76 -10.04
N VAL A 106 -11.81 17.58 -10.35
CA VAL A 106 -10.71 18.00 -9.47
C VAL A 106 -10.64 19.51 -9.36
N LYS A 107 -10.78 20.25 -10.48
CA LYS A 107 -10.84 21.72 -10.47
C LYS A 107 -12.01 22.27 -9.63
N LEU A 108 -13.15 21.57 -9.64
CA LEU A 108 -14.32 21.95 -8.84
C LEU A 108 -14.23 21.53 -7.37
N SER A 109 -13.40 20.57 -7.04
CA SER A 109 -13.33 19.97 -5.69
C SER A 109 -12.75 20.87 -4.63
N LYS A 110 -11.94 21.91 -5.03
CA LYS A 110 -11.16 22.79 -4.12
C LYS A 110 -10.34 21.97 -3.11
N TRP A 111 -9.72 20.92 -3.57
CA TRP A 111 -8.97 19.97 -2.74
C TRP A 111 -7.83 20.64 -1.93
N GLU A 112 -7.27 21.75 -2.42
CA GLU A 112 -6.26 22.53 -1.70
C GLU A 112 -6.79 23.02 -0.35
N SER A 113 -8.05 23.50 -0.32
CA SER A 113 -8.68 23.93 0.93
C SER A 113 -8.92 22.74 1.88
N ILE A 114 -9.15 21.54 1.33
CA ILE A 114 -9.27 20.31 2.13
C ILE A 114 -7.90 19.95 2.73
N TYR A 115 -6.83 20.02 1.92
CA TYR A 115 -5.46 19.80 2.40
C TYR A 115 -5.11 20.76 3.54
N ASP A 116 -5.37 22.06 3.40
CA ASP A 116 -5.07 23.05 4.42
C ASP A 116 -5.79 22.77 5.74
N LYS A 117 -7.07 22.37 5.67
CA LYS A 117 -7.84 21.95 6.84
C LYS A 117 -7.25 20.71 7.51
N VAL A 118 -6.94 19.69 6.71
CA VAL A 118 -6.35 18.44 7.19
C VAL A 118 -5.00 18.72 7.85
N LYS A 119 -4.17 19.56 7.21
CA LYS A 119 -2.85 19.94 7.75
C LYS A 119 -2.97 20.71 9.06
N SER A 120 -3.94 21.63 9.15
CA SER A 120 -4.22 22.35 10.41
C SER A 120 -4.63 21.39 11.54
N LYS A 121 -5.43 20.35 11.24
CA LYS A 121 -5.84 19.36 12.23
C LYS A 121 -4.68 18.44 12.66
N ASP A 122 -3.80 18.08 11.74
CA ASP A 122 -2.56 17.35 12.05
C ASP A 122 -1.65 18.15 12.99
N ASP A 123 -1.44 19.44 12.68
CA ASP A 123 -0.65 20.34 13.51
C ASP A 123 -1.26 20.54 14.92
N GLU A 124 -2.60 20.63 15.01
CA GLU A 124 -3.35 20.72 16.27
C GLU A 124 -3.21 19.45 17.10
N LEU A 125 -3.41 18.27 16.51
CA LEU A 125 -3.23 16.98 17.19
C LEU A 125 -1.78 16.78 17.68
N THR A 126 -0.81 17.18 16.86
CA THR A 126 0.60 17.12 17.22
C THR A 126 0.94 18.03 18.40
N LYS A 127 0.39 19.26 18.43
CA LYS A 127 0.57 20.18 19.58
C LYS A 127 -0.02 19.61 20.85
N LEU A 128 -1.25 19.08 20.78
CA LEU A 128 -1.92 18.47 21.92
C LEU A 128 -1.15 17.25 22.45
N GLU A 129 -0.61 16.41 21.56
CA GLU A 129 0.21 15.26 21.97
C GLU A 129 1.51 15.68 22.65
N ASN A 130 2.19 16.70 22.13
CA ASN A 130 3.41 17.24 22.74
C ASN A 130 3.12 17.85 24.12
N GLU A 131 2.02 18.62 24.28
CA GLU A 131 1.59 19.17 25.56
C GLU A 131 1.28 18.05 26.55
N LYS A 132 0.51 17.04 26.15
CA LYS A 132 0.20 15.86 26.95
C LYS A 132 1.47 15.16 27.44
N THR A 133 2.40 14.88 26.56
CA THR A 133 3.66 14.19 26.88
C THR A 133 4.48 14.99 27.87
N LYS A 134 4.53 16.33 27.72
CA LYS A 134 5.21 17.22 28.67
C LYS A 134 4.57 17.15 30.04
N LEU A 135 3.24 17.28 30.12
CA LEU A 135 2.52 17.22 31.40
C LEU A 135 2.66 15.86 32.07
N GLN A 136 2.58 14.78 31.33
CA GLN A 136 2.80 13.44 31.86
C GLN A 136 4.23 13.26 32.40
N GLY A 137 5.23 13.83 31.75
CA GLY A 137 6.62 13.85 32.25
C GLY A 137 6.75 14.59 33.57
N ILE A 138 6.05 15.75 33.71
CA ILE A 138 6.02 16.50 34.98
C ILE A 138 5.32 15.69 36.07
N VAL A 139 4.16 15.11 35.79
CA VAL A 139 3.42 14.26 36.71
C VAL A 139 4.30 13.09 37.21
N GLN A 140 4.99 12.42 36.25
CA GLN A 140 5.88 11.31 36.58
C GLN A 140 7.03 11.74 37.49
N SER A 141 7.59 12.96 37.31
CA SER A 141 8.65 13.49 38.16
C SER A 141 8.16 13.91 39.55
N LEU A 142 6.91 14.37 39.69
CA LEU A 142 6.26 14.75 40.93
C LEU A 142 5.73 13.55 41.72
N GLN A 143 5.40 12.45 41.07
CA GLN A 143 4.74 11.29 41.68
C GLN A 143 5.47 10.74 42.91
N PRO A 144 6.81 10.63 42.95
CA PRO A 144 7.53 10.20 44.16
C PRO A 144 7.37 11.15 45.34
N TYR A 145 7.05 12.42 45.07
CA TYR A 145 6.90 13.46 46.11
C TYR A 145 5.43 13.74 46.46
N ALA A 146 4.47 12.92 46.00
CA ALA A 146 3.04 13.13 46.20
C ALA A 146 2.64 13.27 47.71
N ASN A 147 3.38 12.62 48.59
CA ASN A 147 3.14 12.69 50.05
C ASN A 147 3.79 13.91 50.71
N PHE A 148 4.54 14.72 49.99
CA PHE A 148 5.10 15.96 50.51
C PHE A 148 4.00 17.04 50.51
N ASP A 149 3.64 17.51 51.72
CA ASP A 149 2.44 18.34 51.92
C ASP A 149 2.74 19.85 51.95
N ALA A 150 4.01 20.26 51.88
CA ALA A 150 4.38 21.67 51.81
C ALA A 150 4.40 22.19 50.34
N PRO A 151 4.01 23.45 50.08
CA PRO A 151 4.17 24.08 48.79
C PRO A 151 5.65 24.17 48.39
N LEU A 152 5.99 23.73 47.19
CA LEU A 152 7.38 23.73 46.69
C LEU A 152 7.95 25.16 46.57
N GLY A 153 7.10 26.15 46.34
CA GLY A 153 7.48 27.57 46.33
C GLY A 153 7.97 28.07 47.69
N SER A 154 7.35 27.63 48.79
CA SER A 154 7.73 28.07 50.15
C SER A 154 9.14 27.61 50.55
N LEU A 155 9.65 26.53 49.94
CA LEU A 155 11.01 26.08 50.16
C LEU A 155 12.08 27.07 49.71
N LYS A 156 11.74 27.94 48.72
CA LYS A 156 12.64 28.97 48.20
C LYS A 156 12.69 30.23 49.08
N GLU A 157 11.73 30.36 49.99
CA GLU A 157 11.59 31.52 50.91
C GLU A 157 12.26 31.28 52.25
N LEU A 158 12.93 30.14 52.47
CA LEU A 158 13.65 29.81 53.71
C LEU A 158 14.89 30.69 53.88
N GLU A 159 14.88 31.55 54.90
CA GLU A 159 15.98 32.52 55.15
C GLU A 159 17.10 31.97 56.02
N GLU A 160 16.80 31.16 57.04
CA GLU A 160 17.75 30.68 58.05
C GLU A 160 18.17 29.22 57.85
N THR A 161 17.47 28.50 56.95
CA THR A 161 17.71 27.09 56.70
C THR A 161 17.91 26.81 55.23
N VAL A 162 18.58 25.71 54.93
CA VAL A 162 18.73 25.17 53.54
C VAL A 162 18.03 23.84 53.44
N TYR A 163 17.34 23.62 52.39
CA TYR A 163 16.63 22.36 52.13
C TYR A 163 17.29 21.53 51.04
N PHE A 164 17.11 20.23 51.15
CA PHE A 164 17.47 19.24 50.13
C PHE A 164 16.25 18.39 49.89
N LEU A 165 15.73 18.42 48.68
CA LEU A 165 14.65 17.58 48.22
C LEU A 165 15.16 16.77 47.02
N GLY A 166 15.09 15.44 47.09
CA GLY A 166 15.63 14.58 46.05
C GLY A 166 15.62 13.11 46.44
N SER A 167 16.48 12.34 45.81
CA SER A 167 16.56 10.88 46.05
C SER A 167 18.00 10.40 46.23
N VAL A 168 18.12 9.27 46.95
CA VAL A 168 19.33 8.44 47.03
C VAL A 168 18.95 6.98 46.82
N ALA A 169 19.92 6.14 46.43
CA ALA A 169 19.66 4.72 46.33
C ALA A 169 19.31 4.11 47.67
N ASN A 170 18.37 3.17 47.75
CA ASN A 170 17.84 2.57 48.98
C ASN A 170 18.92 2.04 49.94
N GLN A 171 20.04 1.55 49.38
CA GLN A 171 21.17 1.04 50.18
C GLN A 171 21.84 2.09 51.06
N TYR A 172 21.66 3.38 50.79
CA TYR A 172 22.30 4.48 51.53
C TYR A 172 21.37 5.14 52.53
N GLU A 173 20.12 4.72 52.67
CA GLU A 173 19.14 5.33 53.57
C GLU A 173 19.55 5.31 55.03
N GLU A 174 20.02 4.16 55.55
CA GLU A 174 20.46 4.03 56.94
C GLU A 174 21.73 4.87 57.21
N ALA A 175 22.67 4.89 56.28
CA ALA A 175 23.88 5.69 56.37
C ALA A 175 23.56 7.20 56.33
N LEU A 176 22.61 7.61 55.48
CA LEU A 176 22.14 8.99 55.39
C LEU A 176 21.60 9.49 56.72
N ASN A 177 20.75 8.70 57.39
CA ASN A 177 20.17 9.05 58.68
C ASN A 177 21.23 9.12 59.81
N ASN A 178 22.32 8.35 59.72
CA ASN A 178 23.38 8.33 60.72
C ASN A 178 24.39 9.47 60.53
N ASP A 179 24.67 9.86 59.27
CA ASP A 179 25.72 10.84 58.95
C ASP A 179 25.20 12.29 58.89
N LEU A 180 23.88 12.50 58.68
CA LEU A 180 23.24 13.81 58.70
C LEU A 180 22.57 14.13 60.05
N THR A 181 23.27 14.01 61.13
CA THR A 181 22.74 14.20 62.50
C THR A 181 22.25 15.61 62.76
N ASP A 182 22.81 16.63 62.09
CA ASP A 182 22.47 18.03 62.26
C ASP A 182 21.34 18.53 61.34
N CYS A 183 20.70 17.61 60.61
CA CYS A 183 19.59 17.89 59.70
C CYS A 183 18.35 17.10 60.13
N TYR A 184 17.18 17.71 59.98
CA TYR A 184 15.91 16.96 59.98
C TYR A 184 15.70 16.28 58.64
N ILE A 185 15.45 14.98 58.70
CA ILE A 185 15.22 14.17 57.49
C ILE A 185 13.85 13.52 57.58
N GLU A 186 13.07 13.66 56.49
CA GLU A 186 11.79 13.00 56.34
C GLU A 186 11.77 12.21 55.03
N VAL A 187 11.49 10.91 55.10
CA VAL A 187 11.31 10.07 53.94
C VAL A 187 9.92 10.27 53.37
N VAL A 188 9.84 10.84 52.17
CA VAL A 188 8.59 11.15 51.48
C VAL A 188 7.99 9.90 50.84
N SER A 189 8.82 9.11 50.15
CA SER A 189 8.41 7.84 49.55
C SER A 189 9.61 6.95 49.21
N LYS A 190 9.32 5.70 48.84
CA LYS A 190 10.34 4.74 48.38
C LYS A 190 9.90 4.05 47.11
N SER A 191 10.83 3.89 46.21
CA SER A 191 10.68 3.03 45.02
C SER A 191 11.50 1.73 45.23
N ASN A 192 11.53 0.87 44.19
CA ASN A 192 12.35 -0.34 44.27
C ASN A 192 13.86 -0.06 44.29
N GLN A 193 14.30 1.12 43.87
CA GLN A 193 15.73 1.47 43.75
C GLN A 193 16.12 2.66 44.62
N ASP A 194 15.23 3.66 44.79
CA ASP A 194 15.53 4.95 45.39
C ASP A 194 14.59 5.27 46.53
N THR A 195 15.18 5.90 47.56
CA THR A 195 14.47 6.56 48.66
C THR A 195 14.39 8.06 48.34
N TYR A 196 13.17 8.59 48.27
CA TYR A 196 12.88 10.01 48.10
C TYR A 196 12.66 10.65 49.45
N PHE A 197 13.38 11.74 49.70
CA PHE A 197 13.34 12.37 51.01
C PHE A 197 13.44 13.90 50.92
N PHE A 198 13.04 14.51 51.99
CA PHE A 198 13.22 15.93 52.27
C PHE A 198 14.13 16.07 53.48
N ALA A 199 15.13 16.95 53.38
CA ALA A 199 15.99 17.27 54.52
C ALA A 199 16.10 18.79 54.69
N VAL A 200 16.15 19.26 55.94
CA VAL A 200 16.34 20.66 56.28
C VAL A 200 17.49 20.76 57.27
N CYS A 201 18.42 21.68 57.01
CA CYS A 201 19.59 21.94 57.81
C CYS A 201 19.74 23.45 58.09
N ASN A 202 20.41 23.80 59.20
CA ASN A 202 20.84 25.19 59.47
C ASN A 202 21.84 25.61 58.36
N LYS A 203 21.84 26.89 57.96
CA LYS A 203 22.79 27.42 56.98
C LYS A 203 24.25 27.13 57.33
N ASP A 204 24.62 27.17 58.63
CA ASP A 204 25.98 26.91 59.03
C ASP A 204 26.47 25.49 58.70
N ASN A 205 25.57 24.52 58.61
CA ASN A 205 25.86 23.11 58.32
C ASN A 205 25.57 22.73 56.85
N ALA A 206 25.11 23.66 56.01
CA ALA A 206 24.64 23.40 54.65
C ALA A 206 25.73 22.84 53.73
N GLU A 207 26.96 23.32 53.82
CA GLU A 207 28.09 22.84 53.01
C GLU A 207 28.45 21.41 53.35
N ASN A 208 28.56 21.09 54.65
CA ASN A 208 28.87 19.74 55.13
C ASN A 208 27.76 18.73 54.72
N ALA A 209 26.51 19.14 54.89
CA ALA A 209 25.36 18.32 54.47
C ALA A 209 25.35 18.08 52.97
N ALA A 210 25.64 19.09 52.15
CA ALA A 210 25.73 18.97 50.71
C ALA A 210 26.86 18.04 50.23
N GLU A 211 28.03 18.07 50.93
CA GLU A 211 29.16 17.19 50.64
C GLU A 211 28.84 15.73 51.00
N THR A 212 28.25 15.49 52.17
CA THR A 212 27.77 14.16 52.60
C THR A 212 26.75 13.59 51.62
N LEU A 213 25.76 14.37 51.22
CA LEU A 213 24.75 13.97 50.24
C LEU A 213 25.34 13.63 48.85
N ARG A 214 26.34 14.38 48.40
CA ARG A 214 27.07 14.05 47.18
C ARG A 214 27.80 12.71 47.28
N GLY A 215 28.37 12.41 48.45
CA GLY A 215 29.02 11.12 48.72
C GLY A 215 28.07 9.92 48.56
N PHE A 216 26.79 10.08 48.83
CA PHE A 216 25.74 9.07 48.67
C PHE A 216 25.06 9.09 47.30
N GLY A 217 25.52 9.90 46.34
CA GLY A 217 24.95 9.99 45.01
C GLY A 217 23.58 10.65 44.98
N PHE A 218 23.37 11.66 45.84
CA PHE A 218 22.11 12.41 45.90
C PHE A 218 21.76 13.05 44.56
N THR A 219 20.54 12.79 44.12
CA THR A 219 19.96 13.40 42.92
C THR A 219 18.92 14.44 43.36
N PRO A 220 19.21 15.75 43.19
CA PRO A 220 18.30 16.80 43.63
C PRO A 220 17.09 16.87 42.72
N PHE A 221 15.90 16.98 43.29
CA PHE A 221 14.67 17.31 42.60
C PHE A 221 14.63 18.81 42.28
N LYS A 222 14.62 19.16 40.99
CA LYS A 222 14.56 20.54 40.53
C LYS A 222 13.23 20.79 39.83
N THR A 223 12.50 21.77 40.32
CA THR A 223 11.23 22.19 39.72
C THR A 223 11.06 23.70 39.84
N GLU A 224 10.34 24.28 38.90
CA GLU A 224 9.90 25.69 38.92
C GLU A 224 8.51 25.84 39.57
N GLU A 225 7.83 24.71 39.80
CA GLU A 225 6.49 24.65 40.35
C GLU A 225 6.46 25.20 41.81
N ALA A 226 5.33 25.82 42.19
CA ALA A 226 5.19 26.47 43.48
C ALA A 226 4.21 25.80 44.43
N ASP A 227 3.20 25.11 43.93
CA ASP A 227 2.15 24.44 44.72
C ASP A 227 2.63 23.11 45.36
N THR A 228 1.77 22.47 46.12
CA THR A 228 2.04 21.15 46.65
C THR A 228 2.06 20.09 45.56
N PRO A 229 2.98 19.09 45.61
CA PRO A 229 3.08 18.05 44.59
C PRO A 229 1.75 17.33 44.29
N LEU A 230 0.98 17.01 45.32
CA LEU A 230 -0.31 16.34 45.16
C LEU A 230 -1.32 17.18 44.37
N LYS A 231 -1.40 18.49 44.62
CA LYS A 231 -2.27 19.42 43.89
C LYS A 231 -1.83 19.55 42.44
N LEU A 232 -0.54 19.71 42.20
CA LEU A 232 0.03 19.80 40.86
C LEU A 232 -0.24 18.52 40.03
N ILE A 233 -0.06 17.35 40.64
CA ILE A 233 -0.38 16.05 40.01
C ILE A 233 -1.87 16.01 39.61
N HIS A 234 -2.77 16.47 40.51
CA HIS A 234 -4.19 16.51 40.24
C HIS A 234 -4.52 17.44 39.07
N ASP A 235 -4.03 18.69 39.12
CA ASP A 235 -4.30 19.72 38.14
C ASP A 235 -3.74 19.33 36.76
N TYR A 236 -2.56 18.73 36.68
CA TYR A 236 -1.96 18.25 35.43
C TYR A 236 -2.68 17.01 34.88
N ASN A 237 -3.15 16.09 35.72
CA ASN A 237 -3.96 14.96 35.27
C ASN A 237 -5.33 15.42 34.72
N GLU A 238 -5.95 16.43 35.37
CA GLU A 238 -7.17 17.05 34.87
C GLU A 238 -6.91 17.69 33.47
N ARG A 239 -5.81 18.42 33.32
CA ARG A 239 -5.41 19.02 32.03
C ARG A 239 -5.15 17.94 30.97
N VAL A 240 -4.48 16.84 31.30
CA VAL A 240 -4.29 15.69 30.39
C VAL A 240 -5.63 15.11 29.96
N SER A 241 -6.60 15.01 30.87
CA SER A 241 -7.95 14.52 30.55
C SER A 241 -8.68 15.45 29.58
N LEU A 242 -8.54 16.77 29.74
CA LEU A 242 -9.10 17.76 28.81
C LEU A 242 -8.46 17.65 27.41
N ILE A 243 -7.14 17.50 27.34
CA ILE A 243 -6.41 17.30 26.09
C ILE A 243 -6.91 16.04 25.37
N GLU A 244 -7.14 14.94 26.09
CA GLU A 244 -7.69 13.72 25.47
C GLU A 244 -9.11 13.93 24.95
N SER A 245 -9.93 14.70 25.64
CA SER A 245 -11.26 15.08 25.17
C SER A 245 -11.17 15.94 23.89
N ASP A 246 -10.29 16.93 23.85
CA ASP A 246 -10.10 17.78 22.68
C ASP A 246 -9.63 16.95 21.47
N LYS A 247 -8.65 16.04 21.69
CA LYS A 247 -8.20 15.09 20.64
C LYS A 247 -9.33 14.18 20.14
N PHE A 248 -10.19 13.74 21.03
CA PHE A 248 -11.34 12.91 20.67
C PHE A 248 -12.32 13.69 19.76
N ILE A 249 -12.61 14.95 20.09
CA ILE A 249 -13.49 15.82 19.29
C ILE A 249 -12.90 16.01 17.87
N ILE A 250 -11.59 16.28 17.76
CA ILE A 250 -10.94 16.42 16.46
C ILE A 250 -11.02 15.12 15.64
N LYS A 251 -10.81 13.97 16.27
CA LYS A 251 -10.91 12.67 15.60
C LYS A 251 -12.33 12.36 15.11
N GLU A 252 -13.34 12.69 15.89
CA GLU A 252 -14.76 12.57 15.49
C GLU A 252 -15.09 13.49 14.32
N GLU A 253 -14.56 14.72 14.30
CA GLU A 253 -14.71 15.62 13.15
C GLU A 253 -14.07 15.01 11.90
N LEU A 254 -12.83 14.51 12.01
CA LEU A 254 -12.12 13.87 10.90
C LEU A 254 -12.80 12.59 10.40
N ALA A 255 -13.47 11.84 11.28
CA ALA A 255 -14.24 10.66 10.90
C ALA A 255 -15.42 10.99 9.98
N GLY A 256 -15.89 12.23 9.99
CA GLY A 256 -16.94 12.72 9.10
C GLY A 256 -16.46 13.15 7.71
N TYR A 257 -15.15 13.10 7.40
CA TYR A 257 -14.57 13.60 6.14
C TYR A 257 -14.61 12.58 4.98
N ASP A 258 -15.67 11.78 4.87
CA ASP A 258 -15.83 10.78 3.80
C ASP A 258 -15.88 11.41 2.39
N ASP A 259 -16.60 12.53 2.24
CA ASP A 259 -16.68 13.24 0.95
C ASP A 259 -15.39 13.97 0.59
N GLU A 260 -14.68 14.52 1.58
CA GLU A 260 -13.36 15.11 1.43
C GLU A 260 -12.34 14.05 1.00
N LEU A 261 -12.38 12.87 1.60
CA LEU A 261 -11.52 11.74 1.23
C LEU A 261 -11.72 11.35 -0.24
N LYS A 262 -12.96 11.26 -0.72
CA LYS A 262 -13.27 10.98 -2.14
C LYS A 262 -12.73 12.05 -3.08
N LYS A 263 -12.86 13.33 -2.73
CA LYS A 263 -12.31 14.43 -3.52
C LYS A 263 -10.78 14.38 -3.61
N LEU A 264 -10.12 14.05 -2.49
CA LEU A 264 -8.67 13.85 -2.47
C LEU A 264 -8.25 12.63 -3.29
N GLN A 265 -9.00 11.53 -3.29
CA GLN A 265 -8.74 10.38 -4.16
C GLN A 265 -8.78 10.76 -5.64
N LEU A 266 -9.76 11.57 -6.07
CA LEU A 266 -9.81 12.07 -7.45
C LEU A 266 -8.62 12.99 -7.76
N ALA A 267 -8.24 13.87 -6.84
CA ALA A 267 -7.09 14.73 -7.00
C ALA A 267 -5.77 13.92 -7.09
N TYR A 268 -5.65 12.85 -6.29
CA TYR A 268 -4.51 11.94 -6.36
C TYR A 268 -4.39 11.30 -7.74
N GLU A 269 -5.47 10.72 -8.25
CA GLU A 269 -5.49 10.10 -9.59
C GLU A 269 -5.15 11.12 -10.68
N TYR A 270 -5.68 12.34 -10.59
CA TYR A 270 -5.39 13.39 -11.55
C TYR A 270 -3.90 13.75 -11.59
N TYR A 271 -3.31 14.10 -10.45
CA TYR A 271 -1.89 14.47 -10.40
C TYR A 271 -0.97 13.28 -10.70
N ASN A 272 -1.33 12.08 -10.27
CA ASN A 272 -0.60 10.85 -10.61
C ASN A 272 -0.57 10.62 -12.13
N ASN A 273 -1.69 10.85 -12.82
CA ASN A 273 -1.77 10.77 -14.28
C ASN A 273 -0.93 11.86 -14.96
N LEU A 274 -0.92 13.09 -14.45
CA LEU A 274 -0.09 14.17 -14.99
C LEU A 274 1.40 13.87 -14.83
N VAL A 275 1.83 13.46 -13.64
CA VAL A 275 3.23 13.07 -13.36
C VAL A 275 3.63 11.87 -14.23
N GLY A 276 2.78 10.84 -14.30
CA GLY A 276 3.01 9.68 -15.16
C GLY A 276 3.17 10.04 -16.64
N ARG A 277 2.33 10.94 -17.17
CA ARG A 277 2.42 11.44 -18.55
C ARG A 277 3.76 12.11 -18.83
N LYS A 278 4.23 12.94 -17.92
CA LYS A 278 5.53 13.62 -18.09
C LYS A 278 6.71 12.68 -17.90
N ASN A 279 6.62 11.73 -16.98
CA ASN A 279 7.68 10.73 -16.81
C ASN A 279 7.88 9.87 -18.07
N VAL A 280 6.85 9.66 -18.86
CA VAL A 280 6.99 8.96 -20.17
C VAL A 280 7.86 9.76 -21.13
N THR A 281 7.86 11.10 -21.09
CA THR A 281 8.70 11.91 -22.00
C THR A 281 10.19 11.68 -21.80
N THR A 282 10.62 11.26 -20.61
CA THR A 282 12.02 10.91 -20.36
C THR A 282 12.51 9.72 -21.16
N LYS A 283 11.60 8.93 -21.74
CA LYS A 283 11.94 7.81 -22.65
C LYS A 283 12.21 8.26 -24.08
N PHE A 284 11.87 9.49 -24.42
CA PHE A 284 11.95 10.00 -25.80
C PHE A 284 13.27 10.71 -26.08
N LEU A 285 13.58 10.82 -27.35
CA LEU A 285 14.67 11.64 -27.84
C LEU A 285 14.10 12.78 -28.70
N LYS A 286 14.79 13.89 -28.78
CA LYS A 286 14.35 15.05 -29.56
C LYS A 286 15.50 15.79 -30.23
N THR A 287 15.12 16.52 -31.29
CA THR A 287 15.86 17.66 -31.82
C THR A 287 15.29 18.95 -31.24
N ASP A 288 15.76 20.11 -31.70
CA ASP A 288 15.18 21.41 -31.27
C ASP A 288 13.70 21.56 -31.59
N SER A 289 13.17 20.85 -32.59
CA SER A 289 11.80 21.05 -33.10
C SER A 289 10.96 19.79 -33.17
N VAL A 290 11.57 18.60 -33.13
CA VAL A 290 10.89 17.32 -33.39
C VAL A 290 11.22 16.31 -32.29
N SER A 291 10.18 15.68 -31.75
CA SER A 291 10.29 14.56 -30.82
C SER A 291 10.20 13.23 -31.57
N LEU A 292 11.10 12.29 -31.24
CA LEU A 292 11.10 10.92 -31.67
C LEU A 292 10.49 10.03 -30.56
N ILE A 293 9.41 9.34 -30.89
CA ILE A 293 8.69 8.45 -30.02
C ILE A 293 8.66 7.06 -30.66
N GLN A 294 9.10 6.04 -29.95
CA GLN A 294 8.97 4.65 -30.39
C GLN A 294 8.25 3.82 -29.34
N GLY A 295 7.58 2.79 -29.82
CA GLY A 295 6.86 1.89 -28.91
C GLY A 295 6.26 0.69 -29.65
N TRP A 296 5.59 -0.13 -28.85
CA TRP A 296 4.89 -1.32 -29.32
C TRP A 296 3.38 -1.08 -29.28
N VAL A 297 2.69 -1.54 -30.31
CA VAL A 297 1.22 -1.46 -30.42
C VAL A 297 0.68 -2.76 -31.03
N PRO A 298 -0.43 -3.31 -30.52
CA PRO A 298 -1.10 -4.41 -31.20
C PRO A 298 -1.54 -4.04 -32.62
N VAL A 299 -1.22 -4.88 -33.58
CA VAL A 299 -1.54 -4.66 -35.02
C VAL A 299 -2.99 -4.22 -35.27
N LYS A 300 -3.92 -4.81 -34.50
CA LYS A 300 -5.36 -4.46 -34.58
C LYS A 300 -5.68 -3.02 -34.23
N TYR A 301 -4.76 -2.31 -33.59
CA TYR A 301 -4.92 -0.92 -33.14
C TYR A 301 -4.10 0.08 -33.99
N ASN A 302 -3.37 -0.35 -35.02
CA ASN A 302 -2.60 0.56 -35.88
C ASN A 302 -3.46 1.68 -36.44
N GLU A 303 -4.63 1.35 -37.01
CA GLU A 303 -5.56 2.34 -37.54
C GLU A 303 -6.06 3.34 -36.47
N LYS A 304 -6.26 2.86 -35.25
CA LYS A 304 -6.70 3.72 -34.17
C LYS A 304 -5.59 4.67 -33.73
N LEU A 305 -4.34 4.19 -33.67
CA LEU A 305 -3.17 5.03 -33.39
C LEU A 305 -2.98 6.09 -34.50
N THR A 306 -3.11 5.71 -35.75
CA THR A 306 -3.06 6.65 -36.89
C THR A 306 -4.14 7.73 -36.77
N LYS A 307 -5.38 7.36 -36.44
CA LYS A 307 -6.46 8.35 -36.24
C LYS A 307 -6.16 9.34 -35.10
N ILE A 308 -5.56 8.85 -34.01
CA ILE A 308 -5.15 9.73 -32.90
C ILE A 308 -4.07 10.70 -33.36
N ALA A 309 -3.12 10.25 -34.17
CA ALA A 309 -2.10 11.11 -34.76
C ALA A 309 -2.70 12.16 -35.68
N ASP A 310 -3.59 11.74 -36.62
CA ASP A 310 -4.31 12.63 -37.53
C ASP A 310 -5.13 13.69 -36.82
N GLU A 311 -5.86 13.30 -35.73
CA GLU A 311 -6.71 14.22 -34.96
C GLU A 311 -5.91 15.31 -34.25
N VAL A 312 -4.67 15.00 -33.78
CA VAL A 312 -3.85 15.92 -32.99
C VAL A 312 -2.83 16.67 -33.82
N LEU A 313 -2.18 15.96 -34.77
CA LEU A 313 -1.02 16.46 -35.50
C LEU A 313 -1.36 16.92 -36.93
N GLY A 314 -2.60 16.62 -37.42
CA GLY A 314 -3.00 16.93 -38.78
C GLY A 314 -2.19 16.16 -39.82
N GLU A 315 -1.51 16.88 -40.74
CA GLU A 315 -0.65 16.30 -41.78
C GLU A 315 0.85 16.40 -41.41
N ASP A 316 1.19 17.04 -40.30
CA ASP A 316 2.56 17.40 -39.93
C ASP A 316 3.23 16.37 -39.03
N TYR A 317 3.17 15.08 -39.38
CA TYR A 317 3.84 14.02 -38.63
C TYR A 317 4.35 12.90 -39.57
N TYR A 318 5.22 12.06 -39.03
CA TYR A 318 5.61 10.81 -39.68
C TYR A 318 5.31 9.64 -38.75
N LEU A 319 4.52 8.67 -39.19
CA LEU A 319 4.20 7.46 -38.45
C LEU A 319 4.48 6.25 -39.33
N ASN A 320 5.33 5.35 -38.85
CA ASN A 320 5.68 4.11 -39.48
C ASN A 320 5.43 2.93 -38.56
N PHE A 321 4.96 1.81 -39.12
CA PHE A 321 4.77 0.55 -38.42
C PHE A 321 5.68 -0.52 -39.03
N GLU A 322 6.46 -1.19 -38.19
CA GLU A 322 7.36 -2.27 -38.59
C GLU A 322 6.95 -3.55 -37.85
N ASP A 323 7.09 -4.69 -38.55
CA ASP A 323 6.95 -5.99 -37.90
C ASP A 323 8.13 -6.24 -36.96
N VAL A 324 7.84 -7.02 -35.91
CA VAL A 324 8.86 -7.41 -34.92
C VAL A 324 10.00 -8.17 -35.60
N LYS A 325 11.24 -7.74 -35.35
CA LYS A 325 12.47 -8.41 -35.81
C LYS A 325 12.88 -9.52 -34.86
N GLU A 326 13.70 -10.46 -35.34
CA GLU A 326 14.14 -11.61 -34.50
C GLU A 326 14.98 -11.19 -33.32
N ASP A 327 15.77 -10.13 -33.42
CA ASP A 327 16.59 -9.56 -32.36
C ASP A 327 15.80 -8.76 -31.32
N GLU A 328 14.55 -8.39 -31.63
CA GLU A 328 13.68 -7.61 -30.73
C GLU A 328 12.69 -8.48 -29.93
N ILE A 329 12.63 -9.79 -30.19
CA ILE A 329 11.61 -10.71 -29.63
C ILE A 329 11.54 -10.66 -28.10
N ASP A 330 12.69 -10.53 -27.43
CA ASP A 330 12.78 -10.51 -25.97
C ASP A 330 12.28 -9.19 -25.35
N ASP A 331 12.22 -8.11 -26.13
CA ASP A 331 11.79 -6.77 -25.69
C ASP A 331 10.32 -6.48 -26.03
N VAL A 332 9.64 -7.37 -26.81
CA VAL A 332 8.24 -7.18 -27.18
C VAL A 332 7.30 -7.47 -26.00
N PRO A 333 6.43 -6.54 -25.62
CA PRO A 333 5.43 -6.79 -24.60
C PRO A 333 4.44 -7.88 -25.02
N ILE A 334 4.15 -8.79 -24.09
CA ILE A 334 3.25 -9.93 -24.36
C ILE A 334 1.85 -9.60 -23.91
N ALA A 335 0.93 -9.55 -24.87
CA ALA A 335 -0.51 -9.50 -24.63
C ALA A 335 -1.16 -10.80 -25.09
N LEU A 336 -2.00 -11.37 -24.24
CA LEU A 336 -2.77 -12.58 -24.55
C LEU A 336 -4.21 -12.19 -24.88
N GLU A 337 -4.79 -12.86 -25.88
CA GLU A 337 -6.19 -12.74 -26.27
C GLU A 337 -6.79 -14.14 -26.39
N ASN A 338 -7.35 -14.62 -25.31
CA ASN A 338 -7.94 -15.93 -25.20
C ASN A 338 -9.47 -15.86 -25.23
N ASN A 339 -10.10 -17.01 -25.45
CA ASN A 339 -11.54 -17.15 -25.26
C ASN A 339 -11.91 -17.03 -23.77
N ALA A 340 -13.19 -16.78 -23.46
CA ALA A 340 -13.67 -16.53 -22.12
C ALA A 340 -13.31 -17.62 -21.07
N LEU A 341 -13.16 -18.88 -21.50
CA LEU A 341 -12.73 -19.97 -20.62
C LEU A 341 -11.24 -19.84 -20.32
N ASN A 342 -10.39 -19.78 -21.34
CA ASN A 342 -8.94 -19.73 -21.19
C ASN A 342 -8.49 -18.42 -20.56
N GLU A 343 -9.16 -17.28 -20.84
CA GLU A 343 -8.92 -15.98 -20.19
C GLU A 343 -8.91 -16.09 -18.65
N ALA A 344 -9.81 -16.91 -18.09
CA ALA A 344 -9.87 -17.10 -16.65
C ALA A 344 -8.66 -17.87 -16.09
N PHE A 345 -7.89 -18.57 -16.92
CA PHE A 345 -6.70 -19.35 -16.56
C PHE A 345 -5.37 -18.65 -16.92
N GLU A 346 -5.41 -17.49 -17.57
CA GLU A 346 -4.21 -16.71 -17.93
C GLU A 346 -3.35 -16.37 -16.71
N ASP A 347 -3.99 -16.06 -15.57
CA ASP A 347 -3.27 -15.74 -14.33
C ASP A 347 -2.48 -16.95 -13.80
N VAL A 348 -2.97 -18.18 -14.03
CA VAL A 348 -2.23 -19.41 -13.67
C VAL A 348 -0.97 -19.54 -14.52
N THR A 349 -1.04 -19.22 -15.80
CA THR A 349 0.10 -19.22 -16.72
C THR A 349 1.10 -18.13 -16.34
N SER A 350 0.63 -16.91 -16.08
CA SER A 350 1.46 -15.75 -15.76
C SER A 350 2.21 -15.89 -14.42
N MET A 351 1.65 -16.67 -13.46
CA MET A 351 2.34 -17.01 -12.21
C MET A 351 3.65 -17.77 -12.41
N TYR A 352 3.78 -18.52 -13.49
CA TYR A 352 5.01 -19.23 -13.84
C TYR A 352 5.91 -18.38 -14.73
N ALA A 353 5.47 -18.07 -15.93
CA ALA A 353 6.09 -17.15 -16.87
C ALA A 353 5.14 -16.93 -18.05
N LEU A 354 5.12 -15.70 -18.58
CA LEU A 354 4.49 -15.46 -19.87
C LEU A 354 5.33 -16.10 -20.99
N PRO A 355 4.69 -16.63 -22.05
CA PRO A 355 5.42 -17.14 -23.21
C PRO A 355 6.18 -15.99 -23.91
N LYS A 356 7.29 -16.29 -24.59
CA LYS A 356 7.93 -15.32 -25.47
C LYS A 356 7.05 -15.03 -26.70
N TYR A 357 7.30 -13.91 -27.36
CA TYR A 357 6.49 -13.44 -28.48
C TYR A 357 6.37 -14.46 -29.63
N ASN A 358 7.41 -15.24 -29.89
CA ASN A 358 7.46 -16.28 -30.91
C ASN A 358 7.03 -17.67 -30.42
N GLU A 359 6.65 -17.83 -29.15
CA GLU A 359 6.22 -19.11 -28.56
C GLU A 359 4.71 -19.33 -28.72
N ILE A 360 4.25 -20.49 -28.27
CA ILE A 360 2.83 -20.84 -28.20
C ILE A 360 2.32 -20.54 -26.78
N ASP A 361 1.18 -19.87 -26.68
CA ASP A 361 0.50 -19.69 -25.42
C ASP A 361 0.14 -21.06 -24.79
N PRO A 362 0.67 -21.40 -23.62
CA PRO A 362 0.36 -22.68 -22.97
C PRO A 362 -1.04 -22.69 -22.33
N THR A 363 -1.69 -21.56 -22.13
CA THR A 363 -2.96 -21.43 -21.39
C THR A 363 -4.06 -22.35 -21.94
N PRO A 364 -4.37 -22.37 -23.27
CA PRO A 364 -5.40 -23.26 -23.82
C PRO A 364 -5.07 -24.75 -23.65
N ILE A 365 -3.81 -25.07 -23.46
CA ILE A 365 -3.32 -26.45 -23.32
C ILE A 365 -3.39 -26.88 -21.85
N VAL A 366 -2.99 -26.02 -20.94
CA VAL A 366 -2.99 -26.27 -19.50
C VAL A 366 -4.42 -26.32 -18.96
N THR A 367 -5.32 -25.49 -19.44
CA THR A 367 -6.71 -25.35 -18.95
C THR A 367 -7.45 -26.68 -18.83
N PRO A 368 -7.54 -27.56 -19.85
CA PRO A 368 -8.28 -28.81 -19.73
C PRO A 368 -7.67 -29.78 -18.69
N PHE A 369 -6.35 -29.85 -18.63
CA PHE A 369 -5.66 -30.66 -17.60
C PHE A 369 -5.91 -30.12 -16.20
N TYR A 370 -5.82 -28.80 -16.04
CA TYR A 370 -6.07 -28.15 -14.77
C TYR A 370 -7.50 -28.40 -14.27
N LEU A 371 -8.49 -28.28 -15.16
CA LEU A 371 -9.89 -28.59 -14.85
C LEU A 371 -10.07 -30.02 -14.38
N ILE A 372 -9.48 -31.02 -15.09
CA ILE A 372 -9.57 -32.43 -14.72
C ILE A 372 -8.92 -32.69 -13.38
N PHE A 373 -7.66 -32.25 -13.18
CA PHE A 373 -6.94 -32.48 -11.93
C PHE A 373 -7.60 -31.82 -10.74
N PHE A 374 -8.06 -30.59 -10.90
CA PHE A 374 -8.77 -29.89 -9.83
C PHE A 374 -10.08 -30.61 -9.47
N GLY A 375 -10.83 -31.00 -10.49
CA GLY A 375 -12.06 -31.78 -10.30
C GLY A 375 -11.83 -33.11 -9.57
N MET A 376 -10.79 -33.86 -9.95
CA MET A 376 -10.39 -35.11 -9.28
C MET A 376 -9.91 -34.88 -7.85
N MET A 377 -9.21 -33.78 -7.59
CA MET A 377 -8.65 -33.46 -6.28
C MET A 377 -9.73 -33.07 -5.27
N VAL A 378 -10.65 -32.20 -5.65
CA VAL A 378 -11.72 -31.70 -4.77
C VAL A 378 -12.88 -32.70 -4.72
N ALA A 379 -13.32 -33.17 -5.86
CA ALA A 379 -14.24 -34.30 -6.12
C ALA A 379 -15.46 -34.40 -5.17
N ASP A 380 -16.12 -33.26 -4.93
CA ASP A 380 -17.29 -33.15 -4.05
C ASP A 380 -18.40 -32.32 -4.72
N MET A 381 -19.55 -32.95 -4.91
CA MET A 381 -20.71 -32.36 -5.58
C MET A 381 -21.30 -31.17 -4.76
N GLY A 382 -21.33 -31.30 -3.43
CA GLY A 382 -21.88 -30.27 -2.54
C GLY A 382 -21.03 -29.01 -2.54
N TYR A 383 -19.72 -29.13 -2.38
CA TYR A 383 -18.79 -28.01 -2.48
C TYR A 383 -18.76 -27.41 -3.88
N GLY A 384 -18.80 -28.26 -4.93
CA GLY A 384 -18.89 -27.79 -6.32
C GLY A 384 -20.15 -26.97 -6.60
N LEU A 385 -21.31 -27.40 -6.11
CA LEU A 385 -22.56 -26.64 -6.22
C LEU A 385 -22.53 -25.33 -5.43
N LEU A 386 -21.96 -25.34 -4.23
CA LEU A 386 -21.80 -24.15 -3.40
C LEU A 386 -20.91 -23.13 -4.12
N MET A 387 -19.79 -23.60 -4.71
CA MET A 387 -18.87 -22.77 -5.49
C MET A 387 -19.56 -22.22 -6.76
N LEU A 388 -20.34 -23.04 -7.47
CA LEU A 388 -21.10 -22.62 -8.65
C LEU A 388 -22.11 -21.53 -8.32
N ILE A 389 -22.95 -21.75 -7.31
CA ILE A 389 -23.99 -20.80 -6.88
C ILE A 389 -23.33 -19.52 -6.33
N GLY A 390 -22.30 -19.68 -5.49
CA GLY A 390 -21.57 -18.55 -4.91
C GLY A 390 -20.94 -17.64 -5.96
N THR A 391 -20.26 -18.22 -6.96
CA THR A 391 -19.64 -17.45 -8.05
C THR A 391 -20.66 -16.82 -8.99
N LEU A 392 -21.77 -17.50 -9.30
CA LEU A 392 -22.88 -16.91 -10.08
C LEU A 392 -23.51 -15.71 -9.36
N LEU A 393 -23.77 -15.85 -8.07
CA LEU A 393 -24.30 -14.76 -7.27
C LEU A 393 -23.30 -13.61 -7.17
N ALA A 394 -22.04 -13.91 -6.98
CA ALA A 394 -20.97 -12.94 -6.91
C ALA A 394 -20.89 -12.13 -8.22
N LEU A 395 -20.81 -12.78 -9.37
CA LEU A 395 -20.77 -12.11 -10.69
C LEU A 395 -22.03 -11.30 -11.02
N LYS A 396 -23.17 -11.64 -10.42
CA LYS A 396 -24.45 -10.94 -10.66
C LYS A 396 -24.66 -9.77 -9.70
N LEU A 397 -24.21 -9.89 -8.45
CA LEU A 397 -24.53 -8.91 -7.39
C LEU A 397 -23.43 -7.87 -7.18
N PHE A 398 -22.20 -8.16 -7.57
CA PHE A 398 -21.04 -7.31 -7.32
C PHE A 398 -20.40 -6.82 -8.62
N GLN A 399 -19.87 -5.62 -8.56
CA GLN A 399 -19.09 -5.01 -9.64
C GLN A 399 -17.60 -5.17 -9.32
N PHE A 400 -17.02 -6.21 -9.86
CA PHE A 400 -15.60 -6.49 -9.71
C PHE A 400 -14.76 -5.71 -10.73
N ASP A 401 -13.53 -5.38 -10.37
CA ASP A 401 -12.51 -5.02 -11.35
C ASP A 401 -12.12 -6.24 -12.20
N ASP A 402 -11.40 -5.99 -13.30
CA ASP A 402 -11.10 -7.05 -14.28
C ASP A 402 -10.30 -8.21 -13.66
N GLY A 403 -9.35 -7.94 -12.77
CA GLY A 403 -8.57 -8.98 -12.10
C GLY A 403 -9.44 -9.86 -11.18
N MET A 404 -10.23 -9.23 -10.30
CA MET A 404 -11.14 -9.96 -9.42
C MET A 404 -12.21 -10.71 -10.21
N LYS A 405 -12.71 -10.12 -11.30
CA LYS A 405 -13.69 -10.76 -12.19
C LYS A 405 -13.12 -12.01 -12.86
N LYS A 406 -11.85 -11.96 -13.34
CA LYS A 406 -11.13 -13.14 -13.86
C LYS A 406 -11.03 -14.22 -12.78
N MET A 407 -10.65 -13.88 -11.57
CA MET A 407 -10.54 -14.82 -10.45
C MET A 407 -11.88 -15.46 -10.09
N VAL A 408 -12.99 -14.70 -10.04
CA VAL A 408 -14.32 -15.27 -9.78
C VAL A 408 -14.77 -16.18 -10.92
N LYS A 409 -14.49 -15.81 -12.19
CA LYS A 409 -14.73 -16.67 -13.37
C LYS A 409 -13.90 -17.98 -13.30
N PHE A 410 -12.65 -17.90 -12.85
CA PHE A 410 -11.79 -19.07 -12.67
C PHE A 410 -12.43 -20.08 -11.71
N PHE A 411 -12.85 -19.67 -10.51
CA PHE A 411 -13.56 -20.55 -9.59
C PHE A 411 -14.91 -21.02 -10.14
N HIS A 412 -15.60 -20.18 -10.92
CA HIS A 412 -16.82 -20.58 -11.61
C HIS A 412 -16.59 -21.76 -12.54
N TYR A 413 -15.55 -21.69 -13.39
CA TYR A 413 -15.22 -22.81 -14.30
C TYR A 413 -14.73 -24.05 -13.55
N LEU A 414 -14.01 -23.90 -12.45
CA LEU A 414 -13.56 -25.02 -11.60
C LEU A 414 -14.72 -25.75 -10.91
N SER A 415 -15.85 -25.09 -10.70
CA SER A 415 -17.03 -25.70 -10.07
C SER A 415 -17.60 -26.86 -10.89
N TYR A 416 -17.56 -26.76 -12.22
CA TYR A 416 -18.13 -27.79 -13.11
C TYR A 416 -17.42 -29.16 -12.98
N PRO A 417 -16.08 -29.25 -13.15
CA PRO A 417 -15.41 -30.53 -12.97
C PRO A 417 -15.49 -31.02 -11.51
N THR A 418 -15.53 -30.14 -10.52
CA THR A 418 -15.72 -30.52 -9.12
C THR A 418 -17.06 -31.23 -8.91
N ILE A 419 -18.14 -30.72 -9.50
CA ILE A 419 -19.46 -31.38 -9.46
C ILE A 419 -19.41 -32.69 -10.21
N ALA A 420 -18.81 -32.74 -11.40
CA ALA A 420 -18.74 -33.93 -12.22
C ALA A 420 -17.99 -35.09 -11.54
N PHE A 421 -16.78 -34.80 -11.03
CA PHE A 421 -16.01 -35.82 -10.28
C PHE A 421 -16.63 -36.15 -8.93
N GLY A 422 -17.27 -35.17 -8.25
CA GLY A 422 -18.06 -35.40 -7.06
C GLY A 422 -19.21 -36.40 -7.31
N ALA A 423 -19.88 -36.29 -8.45
CA ALA A 423 -20.90 -37.27 -8.86
C ALA A 423 -20.31 -38.63 -9.21
N ILE A 424 -19.15 -38.70 -9.87
CA ILE A 424 -18.45 -39.96 -10.17
C ILE A 424 -18.06 -40.71 -8.88
N TYR A 425 -17.58 -39.97 -7.88
CA TYR A 425 -17.12 -40.53 -6.59
C TYR A 425 -18.26 -40.64 -5.58
N GLY A 426 -19.43 -40.05 -5.84
CA GLY A 426 -20.59 -40.11 -4.95
C GLY A 426 -20.41 -39.28 -3.67
N ALA A 427 -19.53 -38.29 -3.69
CA ALA A 427 -19.29 -37.38 -2.56
C ALA A 427 -20.19 -36.14 -2.59
N PHE A 428 -20.83 -35.87 -1.47
CA PHE A 428 -21.67 -34.70 -1.28
C PHE A 428 -21.50 -34.18 0.14
N PHE A 429 -20.81 -33.05 0.31
CA PHE A 429 -20.27 -32.58 1.58
C PHE A 429 -19.55 -33.68 2.37
N GLY A 430 -18.56 -34.26 1.70
CA GLY A 430 -17.90 -35.46 2.19
C GLY A 430 -18.85 -36.65 2.11
N ASP A 431 -18.99 -37.40 3.22
CA ASP A 431 -19.75 -38.63 3.31
C ASP A 431 -21.20 -38.44 3.81
N LEU A 432 -21.73 -37.19 3.80
CA LEU A 432 -23.04 -36.87 4.41
C LEU A 432 -24.22 -37.69 3.82
N PHE A 433 -24.13 -38.08 2.54
CA PHE A 433 -25.14 -38.88 1.83
C PHE A 433 -24.57 -40.13 1.17
N GLN A 434 -23.49 -40.69 1.71
CA GLN A 434 -22.68 -41.74 1.11
C GLN A 434 -23.51 -42.98 0.66
N ASP A 435 -24.55 -43.37 1.41
CA ASP A 435 -25.40 -44.50 1.12
C ASP A 435 -26.57 -44.23 0.15
N LYS A 436 -26.82 -42.95 -0.19
CA LYS A 436 -27.96 -42.55 -1.01
C LYS A 436 -27.60 -42.15 -2.44
N ILE A 437 -26.33 -41.82 -2.69
CA ILE A 437 -25.86 -41.37 -3.99
C ILE A 437 -25.18 -42.52 -4.74
N PRO A 438 -25.65 -42.87 -5.94
CA PRO A 438 -24.95 -43.85 -6.77
C PRO A 438 -23.57 -43.37 -7.12
N ARG A 439 -22.54 -44.21 -6.99
CA ARG A 439 -21.15 -43.87 -7.27
C ARG A 439 -20.56 -44.86 -8.29
N LEU A 440 -19.72 -44.37 -9.17
CA LEU A 440 -18.97 -45.18 -10.12
C LEU A 440 -17.64 -45.68 -9.53
N LEU A 441 -17.01 -44.90 -8.68
CA LEU A 441 -15.76 -45.21 -7.99
C LEU A 441 -15.90 -44.80 -6.52
N ASN A 442 -15.44 -45.68 -5.63
CA ASN A 442 -15.49 -45.43 -4.21
C ASN A 442 -14.09 -45.00 -3.72
N THR A 443 -13.99 -43.81 -3.16
CA THR A 443 -12.72 -43.25 -2.66
C THR A 443 -12.07 -44.07 -1.56
N SER A 444 -12.86 -44.88 -0.82
CA SER A 444 -12.36 -45.74 0.27
C SER A 444 -11.95 -47.12 -0.17
N THR A 445 -12.61 -47.71 -1.21
CA THR A 445 -12.36 -49.10 -1.67
C THR A 445 -11.56 -49.17 -2.97
N ASP A 446 -11.73 -48.18 -3.86
CA ASP A 446 -11.15 -48.19 -5.20
C ASP A 446 -9.91 -47.27 -5.33
N VAL A 447 -9.20 -47.06 -4.21
CA VAL A 447 -8.03 -46.20 -4.11
C VAL A 447 -6.99 -46.47 -5.21
N MET A 448 -6.72 -47.75 -5.51
CA MET A 448 -5.73 -48.11 -6.54
C MET A 448 -6.20 -47.75 -7.95
N SER A 449 -7.50 -47.82 -8.23
CA SER A 449 -8.08 -47.43 -9.51
C SER A 449 -8.01 -45.90 -9.71
N ILE A 450 -8.30 -45.12 -8.67
CA ILE A 450 -8.24 -43.69 -8.67
C ILE A 450 -6.77 -43.19 -8.82
N LEU A 451 -5.85 -43.82 -8.08
CA LEU A 451 -4.41 -43.58 -8.21
C LEU A 451 -3.93 -43.91 -9.62
N GLY A 452 -4.29 -45.04 -10.17
CA GLY A 452 -3.93 -45.43 -11.53
C GLY A 452 -4.46 -44.46 -12.58
N LEU A 453 -5.70 -44.01 -12.42
CA LEU A 453 -6.29 -42.96 -13.28
C LEU A 453 -5.53 -41.65 -13.19
N SER A 454 -5.20 -41.17 -12.00
CA SER A 454 -4.44 -39.93 -11.79
C SER A 454 -3.05 -40.01 -12.40
N VAL A 455 -2.34 -41.13 -12.23
CA VAL A 455 -1.02 -41.36 -12.85
C VAL A 455 -1.13 -41.40 -14.38
N ALA A 456 -2.16 -42.06 -14.91
CA ALA A 456 -2.40 -42.11 -16.37
C ALA A 456 -2.64 -40.71 -16.95
N PHE A 457 -3.48 -39.87 -16.33
CA PHE A 457 -3.67 -38.48 -16.75
C PHE A 457 -2.39 -37.66 -16.65
N GLY A 458 -1.60 -37.84 -15.58
CA GLY A 458 -0.31 -37.18 -15.43
C GLY A 458 0.68 -37.57 -16.54
N ALA A 459 0.75 -38.85 -16.87
CA ALA A 459 1.58 -39.35 -18.00
C ALA A 459 1.13 -38.76 -19.34
N ILE A 460 -0.19 -38.73 -19.60
CA ILE A 460 -0.75 -38.10 -20.81
C ILE A 460 -0.37 -36.65 -20.90
N GLN A 461 -0.48 -35.89 -19.80
CA GLN A 461 -0.08 -34.47 -19.75
C GLN A 461 1.40 -34.27 -20.10
N ILE A 462 2.29 -35.07 -19.51
CA ILE A 462 3.73 -34.99 -19.79
C ILE A 462 4.03 -35.30 -21.27
N VAL A 463 3.47 -36.38 -21.81
CA VAL A 463 3.64 -36.74 -23.22
C VAL A 463 3.13 -35.61 -24.13
N PHE A 464 1.96 -35.06 -23.82
CA PHE A 464 1.40 -33.95 -24.58
C PHE A 464 2.27 -32.70 -24.55
N ALA A 465 2.81 -32.36 -23.36
CA ALA A 465 3.76 -31.23 -23.23
C ALA A 465 5.04 -31.45 -24.04
N LEU A 466 5.58 -32.69 -24.04
CA LEU A 466 6.77 -33.04 -24.84
C LEU A 466 6.50 -32.95 -26.35
N LEU A 467 5.32 -33.39 -26.81
CA LEU A 467 4.91 -33.29 -28.23
C LEU A 467 4.82 -31.81 -28.66
N ILE A 468 4.26 -30.93 -27.82
CA ILE A 468 4.21 -29.51 -28.10
C ILE A 468 5.61 -28.91 -28.15
N LYS A 469 6.49 -29.24 -27.20
CA LYS A 469 7.87 -28.76 -27.22
C LYS A 469 8.61 -29.24 -28.49
N ALA A 470 8.43 -30.50 -28.89
CA ALA A 470 8.98 -31.01 -30.14
C ALA A 470 8.45 -30.27 -31.38
N TYR A 471 7.13 -29.96 -31.41
CA TYR A 471 6.54 -29.17 -32.48
C TYR A 471 7.10 -27.76 -32.55
N VAL A 472 7.26 -27.09 -31.43
CA VAL A 472 7.88 -25.75 -31.34
C VAL A 472 9.31 -25.79 -31.89
N LEU A 473 10.13 -26.76 -31.45
CA LEU A 473 11.53 -26.91 -31.87
C LEU A 473 11.71 -27.25 -33.39
N ILE A 474 10.71 -27.88 -33.99
CA ILE A 474 10.76 -28.21 -35.43
C ILE A 474 10.30 -27.02 -36.31
N LYS A 475 9.41 -26.18 -35.75
CA LYS A 475 8.80 -25.08 -36.52
C LYS A 475 9.57 -23.77 -36.40
N LEU A 476 10.26 -23.56 -35.28
CA LEU A 476 11.19 -22.47 -35.01
C LEU A 476 12.61 -22.90 -35.33
#